data_30ba6c1e750a17b47b1e82ab63fa500a
#
_entry.id   30ba6c1e750a17b47b1e82ab63fa500a
#
_cell.length_a   1.000
_cell.length_b   1.000
_cell.length_c   1.000
_cell.angle_alpha   90.00
_cell.angle_beta   90.00
_cell.angle_gamma   90.00
#
_symmetry.space_group_name_H-M   'P 1'
#
loop_
_entity.id
_entity.type
_entity.pdbx_description
1 polymer ?
#
loop_
_entity_poly.entity_id
_entity_poly.type
_entity_poly.pdbx_seq_one_letter_code
_entity_poly.pdbx_strand_id
1 'polypeptide(L)'
;MFGYSPNFTLTKIEIDMFNDDFFDDDFRDIENLVIEFHRMKKGESHGLLSEDDFEYLIDYFEANYDKENATYACEVATTLFPFSSTLLLRKAEWLMDQKKYGQALNVLDQLDEVDPNNIESIFLQSDIFLEQNRFSEAVDILERNADKFDSVDKTDILLELSEIYDELEEFDKVYTTLKRILTYEPTNEDALLRICFWAEINNKHEDSISLHQEIIEQTPFNAMAWYNLGVAYQGLKLYEKAIDAYDYCLAIDDKFEYAYRNQGDAYMQLKKYDKAIEVLEMHLSIAKPEDVILDAIGYCWDKQKQYSKARHYYRRASQLNPQDDQIFYKIGETYTKELQWEKAMKAYSIALHINKNNASYCLALGNCLMEMHADKEAMICYLNAVQLRPDIKSTWQALVKALYTISYFEEALSQLGIAEEHCGHKTEFIYNKAAILLSQGKTKEAVLQLEHALTENNKKISALKYIDNEIVHHPVFAEVLVRYKKKK
;
A
#
# COMPACT_ATOMS: atom_id res chain seq x y z
N MET A 1 7.17 -5.52 1.29
CA MET A 1 7.70 -6.88 1.50
C MET A 1 6.57 -7.87 1.31
N PHE A 2 6.31 -8.29 0.09
CA PHE A 2 5.48 -9.45 -0.21
C PHE A 2 6.18 -10.16 -1.37
N GLY A 3 6.93 -11.22 -1.02
CA GLY A 3 7.52 -12.11 -1.97
C GLY A 3 6.43 -13.00 -2.57
N TYR A 4 6.20 -12.90 -3.85
CA TYR A 4 5.50 -13.89 -4.63
C TYR A 4 6.53 -14.68 -5.41
N SER A 5 6.77 -15.90 -4.97
CA SER A 5 7.41 -16.95 -5.76
C SER A 5 6.30 -17.77 -6.42
N PRO A 6 6.22 -17.89 -7.73
CA PRO A 6 5.30 -18.81 -8.36
C PRO A 6 5.93 -20.20 -8.41
N ASN A 7 5.74 -21.00 -7.38
CA ASN A 7 5.89 -22.44 -7.49
C ASN A 7 4.65 -23.02 -8.17
N PHE A 8 4.66 -23.14 -9.48
CA PHE A 8 3.75 -24.01 -10.21
C PHE A 8 4.19 -25.46 -10.00
N THR A 9 3.71 -26.08 -8.94
CA THR A 9 3.67 -27.53 -8.86
C THR A 9 2.42 -28.01 -9.62
N LEU A 10 2.63 -28.43 -10.86
CA LEU A 10 1.65 -29.23 -11.60
C LEU A 10 1.28 -30.45 -10.74
N THR A 11 0.04 -30.48 -10.26
CA THR A 11 -0.49 -31.63 -9.54
C THR A 11 -0.76 -32.76 -10.51
N LYS A 12 -0.45 -33.97 -10.07
CA LYS A 12 -0.55 -35.26 -10.74
C LYS A 12 -1.94 -35.63 -11.34
N ILE A 13 -2.87 -34.69 -11.40
CA ILE A 13 -4.27 -34.87 -11.84
C ILE A 13 -4.51 -34.40 -13.29
N GLU A 14 -3.61 -33.65 -13.92
CA GLU A 14 -3.76 -33.22 -15.33
C GLU A 14 -3.13 -34.15 -16.35
N ILE A 15 -2.42 -35.19 -15.92
CA ILE A 15 -1.77 -36.17 -16.83
C ILE A 15 -2.75 -37.22 -17.36
N ASP A 16 -3.93 -37.39 -16.78
CA ASP A 16 -4.88 -38.44 -17.17
C ASP A 16 -5.92 -38.02 -18.24
N MET A 17 -5.76 -36.89 -18.93
CA MET A 17 -6.74 -36.44 -19.96
C MET A 17 -6.15 -36.27 -21.38
N PHE A 18 -4.97 -36.77 -21.67
CA PHE A 18 -4.50 -36.88 -23.04
C PHE A 18 -4.56 -38.35 -23.47
N ASN A 19 -5.34 -38.60 -24.51
CA ASN A 19 -5.63 -39.90 -25.09
C ASN A 19 -4.37 -40.72 -25.37
N ASP A 20 -4.42 -41.99 -24.97
CA ASP A 20 -3.41 -43.04 -25.17
C ASP A 20 -3.00 -43.36 -26.64
N ASP A 21 -3.63 -42.73 -27.63
CA ASP A 21 -3.39 -43.07 -29.06
C ASP A 21 -2.32 -42.21 -29.76
N PHE A 22 -1.77 -41.14 -29.10
CA PHE A 22 -0.75 -40.28 -29.73
C PHE A 22 0.67 -40.50 -29.20
N PHE A 23 0.83 -41.22 -28.10
CA PHE A 23 2.14 -41.38 -27.43
C PHE A 23 2.86 -42.68 -27.77
N ASP A 24 2.24 -43.64 -28.44
CA ASP A 24 2.81 -44.99 -28.59
C ASP A 24 3.86 -45.10 -29.73
N ASP A 25 3.82 -44.25 -30.76
CA ASP A 25 4.81 -44.26 -31.84
C ASP A 25 6.08 -43.44 -31.49
N ASP A 26 5.93 -42.27 -30.81
CA ASP A 26 7.08 -41.45 -30.38
C ASP A 26 7.91 -42.10 -29.26
N PHE A 27 7.30 -42.82 -28.33
CA PHE A 27 8.03 -43.53 -27.26
C PHE A 27 8.92 -44.65 -27.73
N ARG A 28 8.55 -45.37 -28.82
CA ARG A 28 9.37 -46.41 -29.40
C ARG A 28 10.60 -45.87 -30.11
N ASP A 29 10.51 -44.72 -30.73
CA ASP A 29 11.63 -44.05 -31.38
C ASP A 29 12.65 -43.54 -30.37
N ILE A 30 12.21 -42.96 -29.24
CA ILE A 30 13.07 -42.45 -28.16
C ILE A 30 13.92 -43.57 -27.54
N GLU A 31 13.34 -44.75 -27.25
CA GLU A 31 14.10 -45.88 -26.69
C GLU A 31 15.20 -46.33 -27.63
N ASN A 32 14.95 -46.35 -28.92
CA ASN A 32 15.96 -46.68 -29.94
C ASN A 32 17.05 -45.62 -30.01
N LEU A 33 16.69 -44.34 -29.95
CA LEU A 33 17.64 -43.23 -29.93
C LEU A 33 18.54 -43.27 -28.68
N VAL A 34 18.01 -43.58 -27.52
CA VAL A 34 18.78 -43.74 -26.27
C VAL A 34 19.75 -44.91 -26.36
N ILE A 35 19.33 -46.05 -26.97
CA ILE A 35 20.22 -47.20 -27.20
C ILE A 35 21.37 -46.83 -28.16
N GLU A 36 21.07 -46.14 -29.25
CA GLU A 36 22.04 -45.70 -30.22
C GLU A 36 23.02 -44.65 -29.65
N PHE A 37 22.53 -43.71 -28.86
CA PHE A 37 23.35 -42.76 -28.13
C PHE A 37 24.33 -43.46 -27.15
N HIS A 38 23.86 -44.46 -26.39
CA HIS A 38 24.74 -45.24 -25.52
C HIS A 38 25.77 -46.06 -26.25
N ARG A 39 25.46 -46.56 -27.46
CA ARG A 39 26.44 -47.22 -28.33
C ARG A 39 27.49 -46.22 -28.84
N MET A 40 27.06 -45.03 -29.23
CA MET A 40 27.95 -43.97 -29.65
C MET A 40 28.89 -43.56 -28.49
N LYS A 41 28.38 -43.41 -27.28
CA LYS A 41 29.17 -43.09 -26.07
C LYS A 41 30.23 -44.15 -25.78
N LYS A 42 29.99 -45.43 -26.15
CA LYS A 42 30.94 -46.54 -26.04
C LYS A 42 31.89 -46.69 -27.23
N GLY A 43 31.72 -45.93 -28.29
CA GLY A 43 32.48 -46.05 -29.52
C GLY A 43 32.09 -47.28 -30.35
N GLU A 44 30.93 -47.87 -30.13
CA GLU A 44 30.46 -49.10 -30.79
C GLU A 44 29.53 -48.83 -31.99
N SER A 45 29.08 -47.59 -32.17
CA SER A 45 28.20 -47.20 -33.30
C SER A 45 28.83 -46.05 -34.09
N HIS A 46 28.64 -46.09 -35.42
CA HIS A 46 28.95 -45.01 -36.34
C HIS A 46 27.66 -44.41 -36.93
N GLY A 47 26.49 -44.61 -36.25
CA GLY A 47 25.22 -43.97 -36.63
C GLY A 47 25.35 -42.47 -36.53
N LEU A 48 24.88 -41.74 -37.54
CA LEU A 48 24.78 -40.27 -37.51
C LEU A 48 23.41 -39.94 -36.92
N LEU A 49 23.39 -39.55 -35.64
CA LEU A 49 22.25 -38.91 -35.06
C LEU A 49 22.08 -37.50 -35.66
N SER A 50 20.86 -37.14 -35.99
CA SER A 50 20.53 -35.80 -36.50
C SER A 50 20.52 -34.77 -35.37
N GLU A 51 20.40 -33.52 -35.73
CA GLU A 51 20.24 -32.42 -34.80
C GLU A 51 19.00 -32.60 -33.91
N ASP A 52 17.86 -32.91 -34.55
CA ASP A 52 16.59 -33.20 -33.87
C ASP A 52 16.70 -34.38 -32.91
N ASP A 53 17.41 -35.44 -33.29
CA ASP A 53 17.65 -36.62 -32.43
C ASP A 53 18.38 -36.23 -31.13
N PHE A 54 19.34 -35.30 -31.20
CA PHE A 54 20.04 -34.81 -30.03
C PHE A 54 19.16 -33.91 -29.16
N GLU A 55 18.31 -33.09 -29.74
CA GLU A 55 17.34 -32.29 -28.99
C GLU A 55 16.39 -33.20 -28.19
N TYR A 56 15.78 -34.19 -28.85
CA TYR A 56 14.94 -35.18 -28.19
C TYR A 56 15.68 -35.96 -27.08
N LEU A 57 16.93 -36.32 -27.30
CA LEU A 57 17.74 -37.02 -26.30
C LEU A 57 18.04 -36.13 -25.08
N ILE A 58 18.36 -34.87 -25.29
CA ILE A 58 18.62 -33.91 -24.24
C ILE A 58 17.36 -33.76 -23.40
N ASP A 59 16.18 -33.48 -24.02
CA ASP A 59 14.91 -33.35 -23.35
C ASP A 59 14.53 -34.63 -22.56
N TYR A 60 14.77 -35.81 -23.17
CA TYR A 60 14.53 -37.08 -22.50
C TYR A 60 15.38 -37.27 -21.24
N PHE A 61 16.69 -36.98 -21.31
CA PHE A 61 17.58 -37.14 -20.18
C PHE A 61 17.30 -36.10 -19.10
N GLU A 62 16.92 -34.88 -19.44
CA GLU A 62 16.49 -33.84 -18.49
C GLU A 62 15.19 -34.23 -17.76
N ALA A 63 14.18 -34.71 -18.49
CA ALA A 63 12.91 -35.18 -17.91
C ALA A 63 13.11 -36.37 -16.96
N ASN A 64 14.13 -37.21 -17.22
CA ASN A 64 14.49 -38.33 -16.35
C ASN A 64 15.55 -38.00 -15.28
N TYR A 65 15.90 -36.73 -15.12
CA TYR A 65 16.90 -36.24 -14.15
C TYR A 65 18.30 -36.85 -14.36
N ASP A 66 18.61 -37.33 -15.56
CA ASP A 66 19.91 -37.90 -15.94
C ASP A 66 20.86 -36.81 -16.48
N LYS A 67 21.31 -35.95 -15.52
CA LYS A 67 22.17 -34.81 -15.85
C LYS A 67 23.47 -35.19 -16.55
N GLU A 68 24.01 -36.36 -16.27
CA GLU A 68 25.29 -36.82 -16.88
C GLU A 68 25.14 -37.07 -18.38
N ASN A 69 24.08 -37.80 -18.78
CA ASN A 69 23.83 -38.09 -20.18
C ASN A 69 23.29 -36.87 -20.93
N ALA A 70 22.48 -36.03 -20.33
CA ALA A 70 22.04 -34.75 -20.92
C ALA A 70 23.27 -33.86 -21.27
N THR A 71 24.19 -33.72 -20.32
CA THR A 71 25.43 -32.97 -20.50
C THR A 71 26.27 -33.53 -21.69
N TYR A 72 26.51 -34.83 -21.65
CA TYR A 72 27.31 -35.46 -22.67
C TYR A 72 26.64 -35.36 -24.06
N ALA A 73 25.32 -35.51 -24.13
CA ALA A 73 24.57 -35.33 -25.37
C ALA A 73 24.71 -33.90 -25.91
N CYS A 74 24.56 -32.90 -25.06
CA CYS A 74 24.72 -31.50 -25.44
C CYS A 74 26.15 -31.16 -25.91
N GLU A 75 27.18 -31.65 -25.22
CA GLU A 75 28.57 -31.43 -25.63
C GLU A 75 28.90 -32.08 -26.99
N VAL A 76 28.43 -33.31 -27.23
CA VAL A 76 28.61 -34.01 -28.52
C VAL A 76 27.80 -33.31 -29.60
N ALA A 77 26.55 -33.00 -29.34
CA ALA A 77 25.67 -32.31 -30.29
C ALA A 77 26.27 -30.98 -30.76
N THR A 78 26.71 -30.13 -29.85
CA THR A 78 27.33 -28.83 -30.19
C THR A 78 28.70 -28.97 -30.89
N THR A 79 29.35 -30.11 -30.77
CA THR A 79 30.58 -30.41 -31.53
C THR A 79 30.27 -30.83 -32.97
N LEU A 80 29.19 -31.59 -33.19
CA LEU A 80 28.76 -32.06 -34.50
C LEU A 80 28.00 -30.99 -35.28
N PHE A 81 27.20 -30.18 -34.56
CA PHE A 81 26.35 -29.11 -35.10
C PHE A 81 26.71 -27.73 -34.50
N PRO A 82 27.91 -27.20 -34.82
CA PRO A 82 28.39 -25.95 -34.16
C PRO A 82 27.64 -24.68 -34.56
N PHE A 83 26.74 -24.78 -35.54
CA PHE A 83 25.91 -23.64 -36.02
C PHE A 83 24.42 -23.83 -35.71
N SER A 84 24.07 -24.78 -34.87
CA SER A 84 22.70 -24.95 -34.38
C SER A 84 22.41 -23.92 -33.26
N SER A 85 21.47 -23.02 -33.53
CA SER A 85 21.04 -22.00 -32.54
C SER A 85 20.42 -22.67 -31.33
N THR A 86 19.56 -23.66 -31.50
CA THR A 86 18.88 -24.42 -30.46
C THR A 86 19.86 -25.12 -29.52
N LEU A 87 20.82 -25.86 -30.09
CA LEU A 87 21.81 -26.60 -29.30
C LEU A 87 22.81 -25.69 -28.58
N LEU A 88 23.18 -24.55 -29.19
CA LEU A 88 24.01 -23.54 -28.53
C LEU A 88 23.28 -22.89 -27.35
N LEU A 89 22.01 -22.55 -27.52
CA LEU A 89 21.19 -22.00 -26.46
C LEU A 89 21.08 -22.97 -25.27
N ARG A 90 20.73 -24.25 -25.55
CA ARG A 90 20.67 -25.31 -24.53
C ARG A 90 21.97 -25.47 -23.75
N LYS A 91 23.09 -25.39 -24.46
CA LYS A 91 24.42 -25.46 -23.84
C LYS A 91 24.69 -24.28 -22.93
N ALA A 92 24.27 -23.09 -23.32
CA ALA A 92 24.45 -21.88 -22.53
C ALA A 92 23.56 -21.92 -21.26
N GLU A 93 22.30 -22.33 -21.37
CA GLU A 93 21.39 -22.56 -20.23
C GLU A 93 22.00 -23.54 -19.23
N TRP A 94 22.48 -24.66 -19.72
CA TRP A 94 23.08 -25.67 -18.89
C TRP A 94 24.38 -25.20 -18.19
N LEU A 95 25.21 -24.39 -18.87
CA LEU A 95 26.40 -23.78 -18.30
C LEU A 95 26.02 -22.74 -17.21
N MET A 96 24.92 -22.01 -17.42
CA MET A 96 24.36 -21.08 -16.43
C MET A 96 23.92 -21.83 -15.18
N ASP A 97 23.19 -22.94 -15.31
CA ASP A 97 22.78 -23.80 -14.19
C ASP A 97 23.96 -24.30 -13.35
N GLN A 98 25.09 -24.55 -13.99
CA GLN A 98 26.34 -24.89 -13.32
C GLN A 98 27.13 -23.72 -12.79
N LYS A 99 26.58 -22.50 -12.89
CA LYS A 99 27.26 -21.24 -12.52
C LYS A 99 28.58 -21.00 -13.25
N LYS A 100 28.72 -21.58 -14.45
CA LYS A 100 29.88 -21.38 -15.34
C LYS A 100 29.64 -20.19 -16.27
N TYR A 101 29.26 -19.05 -15.71
CA TYR A 101 28.79 -17.87 -16.44
C TYR A 101 29.71 -17.42 -17.59
N GLY A 102 31.02 -17.38 -17.35
CA GLY A 102 31.96 -16.99 -18.41
C GLY A 102 31.99 -17.94 -19.62
N GLN A 103 31.73 -19.24 -19.40
CA GLN A 103 31.64 -20.21 -20.52
C GLN A 103 30.27 -20.08 -21.21
N ALA A 104 29.20 -19.83 -20.44
CA ALA A 104 27.88 -19.60 -21.01
C ALA A 104 27.89 -18.37 -21.93
N LEU A 105 28.41 -17.22 -21.47
CA LEU A 105 28.54 -16.02 -22.29
C LEU A 105 29.35 -16.26 -23.59
N ASN A 106 30.48 -17.05 -23.55
CA ASN A 106 31.21 -17.37 -24.75
C ASN A 106 30.41 -18.22 -25.76
N VAL A 107 29.49 -19.06 -25.25
CA VAL A 107 28.60 -19.86 -26.15
C VAL A 107 27.49 -18.94 -26.71
N LEU A 108 26.99 -18.00 -25.93
CA LEU A 108 26.00 -17.01 -26.38
C LEU A 108 26.61 -16.06 -27.42
N ASP A 109 27.89 -15.66 -27.27
CA ASP A 109 28.60 -14.88 -28.27
C ASP A 109 28.69 -15.66 -29.62
N GLN A 110 28.88 -17.00 -29.58
CA GLN A 110 28.85 -17.84 -30.79
C GLN A 110 27.44 -17.95 -31.39
N LEU A 111 26.42 -18.03 -30.52
CA LEU A 111 25.03 -18.05 -30.96
C LEU A 111 24.66 -16.72 -31.66
N ASP A 112 25.09 -15.59 -31.14
CA ASP A 112 24.85 -14.28 -31.72
C ASP A 112 25.51 -14.11 -33.11
N GLU A 113 26.58 -14.84 -33.40
CA GLU A 113 27.19 -14.89 -34.75
C GLU A 113 26.34 -15.70 -35.74
N VAL A 114 25.62 -16.72 -35.27
CA VAL A 114 24.79 -17.61 -36.06
C VAL A 114 23.37 -17.05 -36.23
N ASP A 115 22.78 -16.60 -35.15
CA ASP A 115 21.42 -16.05 -35.04
C ASP A 115 21.42 -14.75 -34.23
N PRO A 116 21.75 -13.61 -34.88
CA PRO A 116 21.88 -12.32 -34.18
C PRO A 116 20.59 -11.75 -33.57
N ASN A 117 19.43 -12.32 -33.89
CA ASN A 117 18.13 -11.87 -33.42
C ASN A 117 17.43 -12.94 -32.55
N ASN A 118 18.20 -13.76 -31.88
CA ASN A 118 17.68 -14.76 -30.95
C ASN A 118 17.31 -14.07 -29.64
N ILE A 119 16.02 -13.94 -29.37
CA ILE A 119 15.52 -13.26 -28.17
C ILE A 119 15.88 -14.00 -26.88
N GLU A 120 15.84 -15.34 -26.91
CA GLU A 120 16.18 -16.19 -25.77
C GLU A 120 17.66 -16.04 -25.38
N SER A 121 18.55 -15.84 -26.37
CA SER A 121 19.97 -15.52 -26.13
C SER A 121 20.09 -14.19 -25.34
N ILE A 122 19.31 -13.19 -25.70
CA ILE A 122 19.35 -11.86 -25.05
C ILE A 122 18.88 -11.97 -23.60
N PHE A 123 17.78 -12.69 -23.35
CA PHE A 123 17.28 -12.90 -21.99
C PHE A 123 18.28 -13.71 -21.17
N LEU A 124 18.84 -14.78 -21.70
CA LEU A 124 19.81 -15.58 -20.99
C LEU A 124 21.11 -14.80 -20.67
N GLN A 125 21.55 -13.91 -21.57
CA GLN A 125 22.67 -13.00 -21.27
C GLN A 125 22.31 -12.02 -20.15
N SER A 126 21.10 -11.46 -20.16
CA SER A 126 20.57 -10.59 -19.09
C SER A 126 20.58 -11.32 -17.77
N ASP A 127 20.00 -12.51 -17.71
CA ASP A 127 19.93 -13.34 -16.50
C ASP A 127 21.32 -13.67 -15.94
N ILE A 128 22.28 -14.02 -16.80
CA ILE A 128 23.66 -14.26 -16.38
C ILE A 128 24.29 -13.02 -15.76
N PHE A 129 24.02 -11.82 -16.29
CA PHE A 129 24.52 -10.58 -15.71
C PHE A 129 23.81 -10.26 -14.37
N LEU A 130 22.52 -10.51 -14.26
CA LEU A 130 21.76 -10.32 -13.01
C LEU A 130 22.24 -11.25 -11.90
N GLU A 131 22.46 -12.53 -12.19
CA GLU A 131 23.03 -13.50 -11.25
C GLU A 131 24.43 -13.11 -10.75
N GLN A 132 25.17 -12.34 -11.53
CA GLN A 132 26.47 -11.77 -11.15
C GLN A 132 26.38 -10.40 -10.49
N ASN A 133 25.18 -9.84 -10.26
CA ASN A 133 24.94 -8.47 -9.82
C ASN A 133 25.52 -7.40 -10.76
N ARG A 134 25.59 -7.68 -12.07
CA ARG A 134 26.11 -6.81 -13.12
C ARG A 134 24.96 -6.11 -13.84
N PHE A 135 24.12 -5.40 -13.05
CA PHE A 135 22.89 -4.78 -13.54
C PHE A 135 23.09 -3.83 -14.74
N SER A 136 24.21 -3.09 -14.79
CA SER A 136 24.45 -2.17 -15.89
C SER A 136 24.61 -2.89 -17.24
N GLU A 137 25.24 -4.07 -17.25
CA GLU A 137 25.41 -4.87 -18.46
C GLU A 137 24.09 -5.54 -18.87
N ALA A 138 23.27 -5.98 -17.91
CA ALA A 138 21.93 -6.48 -18.18
C ALA A 138 21.05 -5.41 -18.84
N VAL A 139 21.03 -4.19 -18.27
CA VAL A 139 20.33 -3.04 -18.86
C VAL A 139 20.87 -2.73 -20.26
N ASP A 140 22.19 -2.66 -20.43
CA ASP A 140 22.83 -2.32 -21.70
C ASP A 140 22.49 -3.30 -22.81
N ILE A 141 22.36 -4.60 -22.52
CA ILE A 141 22.03 -5.60 -23.53
C ILE A 141 20.57 -5.50 -23.93
N LEU A 142 19.65 -5.34 -22.98
CA LEU A 142 18.22 -5.21 -23.26
C LEU A 142 17.93 -3.91 -24.02
N GLU A 143 18.48 -2.75 -23.59
CA GLU A 143 18.27 -1.46 -24.27
C GLU A 143 18.80 -1.46 -25.71
N ARG A 144 19.98 -2.08 -25.98
CA ARG A 144 20.56 -2.15 -27.33
C ARG A 144 19.76 -3.02 -28.28
N ASN A 145 19.05 -4.01 -27.76
CA ASN A 145 18.32 -4.98 -28.56
C ASN A 145 16.82 -4.66 -28.68
N ALA A 146 16.21 -3.95 -27.73
CA ALA A 146 14.78 -3.66 -27.73
C ALA A 146 14.25 -3.08 -29.05
N ASP A 147 15.03 -2.23 -29.75
CA ASP A 147 14.60 -1.61 -31.00
C ASP A 147 14.86 -2.46 -32.26
N LYS A 148 15.44 -3.66 -32.12
CA LYS A 148 15.73 -4.57 -33.24
C LYS A 148 14.55 -5.53 -33.51
N PHE A 149 13.66 -5.69 -32.55
CA PHE A 149 12.55 -6.63 -32.58
C PHE A 149 11.23 -5.99 -32.98
N ASP A 150 10.27 -6.81 -33.34
CA ASP A 150 8.89 -6.38 -33.60
C ASP A 150 8.15 -6.02 -32.27
N SER A 151 6.85 -5.74 -32.35
CA SER A 151 6.10 -5.24 -31.20
C SER A 151 6.01 -6.23 -30.03
N VAL A 152 5.89 -7.52 -30.30
CA VAL A 152 5.69 -8.55 -29.26
C VAL A 152 6.99 -8.77 -28.49
N ASP A 153 8.04 -9.19 -29.21
CA ASP A 153 9.35 -9.45 -28.61
C ASP A 153 9.93 -8.19 -27.92
N LYS A 154 9.68 -7.02 -28.53
CA LYS A 154 10.08 -5.75 -27.94
C LYS A 154 9.36 -5.48 -26.62
N THR A 155 8.08 -5.84 -26.53
CA THR A 155 7.31 -5.69 -25.29
C THR A 155 7.90 -6.55 -24.18
N ASP A 156 8.24 -7.80 -24.47
CA ASP A 156 8.85 -8.71 -23.50
C ASP A 156 10.21 -8.20 -22.99
N ILE A 157 11.08 -7.72 -23.91
CA ILE A 157 12.35 -7.09 -23.53
C ILE A 157 12.13 -5.85 -22.65
N LEU A 158 11.13 -5.01 -22.95
CA LEU A 158 10.84 -3.81 -22.16
C LEU A 158 10.22 -4.14 -20.80
N LEU A 159 9.43 -5.21 -20.71
CA LEU A 159 8.89 -5.67 -19.42
C LEU A 159 10.03 -6.09 -18.49
N GLU A 160 10.95 -6.93 -18.97
CA GLU A 160 12.13 -7.33 -18.20
C GLU A 160 12.99 -6.14 -17.80
N LEU A 161 13.25 -5.23 -18.74
CA LEU A 161 13.98 -4.00 -18.46
C LEU A 161 13.30 -3.16 -17.36
N SER A 162 11.96 -3.12 -17.34
CA SER A 162 11.21 -2.42 -16.31
C SER A 162 11.35 -3.07 -14.93
N GLU A 163 11.54 -4.38 -14.86
CA GLU A 163 11.79 -5.11 -13.61
C GLU A 163 13.18 -4.83 -13.06
N ILE A 164 14.18 -4.82 -13.94
CA ILE A 164 15.55 -4.47 -13.53
C ILE A 164 15.62 -3.03 -13.02
N TYR A 165 14.93 -2.08 -13.66
CA TYR A 165 14.87 -0.71 -13.17
C TYR A 165 14.13 -0.59 -11.82
N ASP A 166 13.14 -1.45 -11.56
CA ASP A 166 12.47 -1.51 -10.26
C ASP A 166 13.42 -2.00 -9.16
N GLU A 167 14.19 -3.06 -9.41
CA GLU A 167 15.22 -3.55 -8.49
C GLU A 167 16.31 -2.52 -8.21
N LEU A 168 16.63 -1.70 -9.20
CA LEU A 168 17.59 -0.58 -9.06
C LEU A 168 17.00 0.66 -8.39
N GLU A 169 15.72 0.66 -8.02
CA GLU A 169 14.99 1.82 -7.51
C GLU A 169 14.99 3.03 -8.47
N GLU A 170 15.18 2.80 -9.78
CA GLU A 170 15.17 3.82 -10.82
C GLU A 170 13.74 4.08 -11.35
N PHE A 171 12.86 4.51 -10.47
CA PHE A 171 11.41 4.59 -10.67
C PHE A 171 10.94 5.44 -11.85
N ASP A 172 11.67 6.52 -12.18
CA ASP A 172 11.40 7.31 -13.39
C ASP A 172 11.61 6.50 -14.67
N LYS A 173 12.62 5.62 -14.68
CA LYS A 173 12.89 4.74 -15.82
C LYS A 173 11.85 3.62 -15.93
N VAL A 174 11.40 3.05 -14.80
CA VAL A 174 10.28 2.10 -14.81
C VAL A 174 9.07 2.72 -15.51
N TYR A 175 8.66 3.91 -15.08
CA TYR A 175 7.52 4.61 -15.68
C TYR A 175 7.71 4.86 -17.18
N THR A 176 8.90 5.35 -17.60
CA THR A 176 9.16 5.63 -19.01
C THR A 176 9.21 4.38 -19.87
N THR A 177 9.70 3.27 -19.33
CA THR A 177 9.73 1.98 -20.03
C THR A 177 8.34 1.39 -20.22
N LEU A 178 7.50 1.41 -19.16
CA LEU A 178 6.09 1.00 -19.26
C LEU A 178 5.31 1.88 -20.25
N LYS A 179 5.58 3.18 -20.27
CA LYS A 179 4.98 4.10 -21.25
C LYS A 179 5.41 3.75 -22.69
N ARG A 180 6.68 3.35 -22.91
CA ARG A 180 7.14 2.85 -24.23
C ARG A 180 6.32 1.63 -24.65
N ILE A 181 6.11 0.66 -23.78
CA ILE A 181 5.28 -0.53 -24.07
C ILE A 181 3.89 -0.09 -24.56
N LEU A 182 3.21 0.76 -23.81
CA LEU A 182 1.85 1.23 -24.12
C LEU A 182 1.76 2.07 -25.43
N THR A 183 2.89 2.54 -25.95
CA THR A 183 2.96 3.19 -27.27
C THR A 183 2.83 2.16 -28.40
N TYR A 184 3.32 0.95 -28.22
CA TYR A 184 3.26 -0.13 -29.20
C TYR A 184 2.04 -1.04 -28.98
N GLU A 185 1.75 -1.33 -27.72
CA GLU A 185 0.64 -2.18 -27.31
C GLU A 185 -0.26 -1.46 -26.28
N PRO A 186 -1.17 -0.61 -26.75
CA PRO A 186 -2.05 0.17 -25.87
C PRO A 186 -2.96 -0.67 -24.96
N THR A 187 -3.10 -1.96 -25.24
CA THR A 187 -3.93 -2.91 -24.47
C THR A 187 -3.11 -3.88 -23.63
N ASN A 188 -1.79 -3.69 -23.52
CA ASN A 188 -0.96 -4.55 -22.70
C ASN A 188 -1.38 -4.44 -21.23
N GLU A 189 -1.91 -5.56 -20.69
CA GLU A 189 -2.52 -5.58 -19.35
C GLU A 189 -1.50 -5.34 -18.24
N ASP A 190 -0.31 -5.95 -18.35
CA ASP A 190 0.75 -5.82 -17.34
C ASP A 190 1.26 -4.38 -17.26
N ALA A 191 1.51 -3.78 -18.42
CA ALA A 191 1.95 -2.39 -18.48
C ALA A 191 0.88 -1.42 -17.94
N LEU A 192 -0.40 -1.63 -18.30
CA LEU A 192 -1.52 -0.84 -17.78
C LEU A 192 -1.70 -1.00 -16.27
N LEU A 193 -1.54 -2.21 -15.74
CA LEU A 193 -1.65 -2.46 -14.31
C LEU A 193 -0.54 -1.76 -13.53
N ARG A 194 0.69 -1.84 -14.02
CA ARG A 194 1.88 -1.33 -13.33
C ARG A 194 2.06 0.18 -13.46
N ILE A 195 1.76 0.77 -14.62
CA ILE A 195 2.06 2.18 -14.92
C ILE A 195 1.30 3.14 -14.00
N CYS A 196 0.08 2.78 -13.59
CA CYS A 196 -0.73 3.58 -12.68
C CYS A 196 -0.01 3.82 -11.34
N PHE A 197 0.55 2.76 -10.75
CA PHE A 197 1.31 2.82 -9.51
C PHE A 197 2.57 3.69 -9.65
N TRP A 198 3.32 3.51 -10.72
CA TRP A 198 4.55 4.27 -10.96
C TRP A 198 4.29 5.74 -11.32
N ALA A 199 3.15 6.03 -11.97
CA ALA A 199 2.72 7.40 -12.20
C ALA A 199 2.43 8.15 -10.89
N GLU A 200 1.87 7.46 -9.91
CA GLU A 200 1.57 8.04 -8.59
C GLU A 200 2.87 8.30 -7.80
N ILE A 201 3.77 7.32 -7.71
CA ILE A 201 5.06 7.46 -7.01
C ILE A 201 5.89 8.61 -7.57
N ASN A 202 5.94 8.74 -8.90
CA ASN A 202 6.73 9.75 -9.59
C ASN A 202 5.99 11.09 -9.78
N ASN A 203 4.76 11.22 -9.25
CA ASN A 203 3.90 12.39 -9.45
C ASN A 203 3.68 12.76 -10.93
N LYS A 204 3.61 11.76 -11.82
CA LYS A 204 3.43 11.92 -13.27
C LYS A 204 1.94 11.97 -13.68
N HIS A 205 1.08 12.51 -12.84
CA HIS A 205 -0.37 12.50 -13.07
C HIS A 205 -0.81 13.16 -14.38
N GLU A 206 -0.23 14.32 -14.73
CA GLU A 206 -0.59 15.02 -15.98
C GLU A 206 -0.16 14.24 -17.23
N ASP A 207 1.04 13.64 -17.20
CA ASP A 207 1.55 12.80 -18.28
C ASP A 207 0.71 11.51 -18.39
N SER A 208 0.33 10.91 -17.27
CA SER A 208 -0.56 9.75 -17.19
C SER A 208 -1.96 10.07 -17.78
N ILE A 209 -2.52 11.26 -17.53
CA ILE A 209 -3.78 11.69 -18.14
C ILE A 209 -3.65 11.70 -19.66
N SER A 210 -2.60 12.35 -20.19
CA SER A 210 -2.38 12.44 -21.62
C SER A 210 -2.23 11.06 -22.27
N LEU A 211 -1.43 10.19 -21.65
CA LEU A 211 -1.21 8.82 -22.11
C LEU A 211 -2.52 8.03 -22.18
N HIS A 212 -3.30 8.02 -21.09
CA HIS A 212 -4.53 7.22 -21.05
C HIS A 212 -5.63 7.79 -21.92
N GLN A 213 -5.66 9.11 -22.18
CA GLN A 213 -6.54 9.70 -23.20
C GLN A 213 -6.18 9.22 -24.60
N GLU A 214 -4.89 9.16 -24.96
CA GLU A 214 -4.43 8.61 -26.26
C GLU A 214 -4.78 7.12 -26.39
N ILE A 215 -4.61 6.32 -25.32
CA ILE A 215 -5.00 4.91 -25.30
C ILE A 215 -6.51 4.74 -25.49
N ILE A 216 -7.32 5.54 -24.80
CA ILE A 216 -8.78 5.51 -24.89
C ILE A 216 -9.26 5.93 -26.29
N GLU A 217 -8.61 6.88 -26.95
CA GLU A 217 -8.93 7.24 -28.33
C GLU A 217 -8.73 6.06 -29.28
N GLN A 218 -7.72 5.23 -29.07
CA GLN A 218 -7.45 4.03 -29.87
C GLN A 218 -8.32 2.84 -29.47
N THR A 219 -8.55 2.67 -28.16
CA THR A 219 -9.25 1.53 -27.55
C THR A 219 -10.32 1.99 -26.55
N PRO A 220 -11.45 2.52 -27.02
CA PRO A 220 -12.48 3.14 -26.16
C PRO A 220 -13.12 2.21 -25.12
N PHE A 221 -13.05 0.89 -25.35
CA PHE A 221 -13.63 -0.13 -24.48
C PHE A 221 -12.59 -0.80 -23.57
N ASN A 222 -11.43 -0.17 -23.35
CA ASN A 222 -10.44 -0.64 -22.39
C ASN A 222 -10.78 -0.10 -20.98
N ALA A 223 -11.39 -0.94 -20.15
CA ALA A 223 -11.78 -0.59 -18.77
C ALA A 223 -10.59 -0.15 -17.90
N MET A 224 -9.42 -0.81 -18.05
CA MET A 224 -8.22 -0.47 -17.29
C MET A 224 -7.70 0.93 -17.64
N ALA A 225 -7.73 1.32 -18.92
CA ALA A 225 -7.32 2.65 -19.33
C ALA A 225 -8.22 3.75 -18.74
N TRP A 226 -9.53 3.53 -18.69
CA TRP A 226 -10.48 4.42 -18.02
C TRP A 226 -10.25 4.49 -16.50
N TYR A 227 -10.00 3.33 -15.88
CA TYR A 227 -9.66 3.28 -14.46
C TYR A 227 -8.39 4.08 -14.16
N ASN A 228 -7.32 3.87 -14.92
CA ASN A 228 -6.04 4.57 -14.76
C ASN A 228 -6.16 6.08 -14.98
N LEU A 229 -6.99 6.50 -15.95
CA LEU A 229 -7.34 7.90 -16.16
C LEU A 229 -8.04 8.49 -14.92
N GLY A 230 -8.95 7.73 -14.32
CA GLY A 230 -9.64 8.10 -13.08
C GLY A 230 -8.65 8.27 -11.92
N VAL A 231 -7.70 7.35 -11.75
CA VAL A 231 -6.65 7.43 -10.71
C VAL A 231 -5.77 8.67 -10.93
N ALA A 232 -5.37 8.94 -12.17
CA ALA A 232 -4.57 10.12 -12.49
C ALA A 232 -5.30 11.44 -12.18
N TYR A 233 -6.61 11.53 -12.49
CA TYR A 233 -7.43 12.67 -12.08
C TYR A 233 -7.56 12.78 -10.56
N GLN A 234 -7.70 11.66 -9.84
CA GLN A 234 -7.79 11.64 -8.39
C GLN A 234 -6.50 12.13 -7.74
N GLY A 235 -5.33 11.76 -8.27
CA GLY A 235 -4.02 12.25 -7.82
C GLY A 235 -3.90 13.78 -7.91
N LEU A 236 -4.48 14.39 -8.94
CA LEU A 236 -4.62 15.85 -9.08
C LEU A 236 -5.79 16.45 -8.29
N LYS A 237 -6.53 15.66 -7.52
CA LYS A 237 -7.73 16.06 -6.75
C LYS A 237 -8.88 16.57 -7.65
N LEU A 238 -8.91 16.18 -8.90
CA LEU A 238 -9.98 16.46 -9.85
C LEU A 238 -11.08 15.39 -9.74
N TYR A 239 -11.67 15.30 -8.55
CA TYR A 239 -12.54 14.19 -8.14
C TYR A 239 -13.76 14.00 -9.03
N GLU A 240 -14.36 15.09 -9.56
CA GLU A 240 -15.49 14.98 -10.50
C GLU A 240 -15.08 14.27 -11.78
N LYS A 241 -13.91 14.64 -12.36
CA LYS A 241 -13.39 13.97 -13.57
C LYS A 241 -12.99 12.52 -13.29
N ALA A 242 -12.45 12.26 -12.11
CA ALA A 242 -12.11 10.90 -11.68
C ALA A 242 -13.38 10.02 -11.65
N ILE A 243 -14.47 10.53 -11.06
CA ILE A 243 -15.75 9.84 -11.00
C ILE A 243 -16.27 9.54 -12.41
N ASP A 244 -16.25 10.52 -13.32
CA ASP A 244 -16.69 10.32 -14.70
C ASP A 244 -15.87 9.20 -15.39
N ALA A 245 -14.55 9.17 -15.19
CA ALA A 245 -13.70 8.12 -15.74
C ALA A 245 -13.99 6.74 -15.13
N TYR A 246 -14.23 6.66 -13.82
CA TYR A 246 -14.64 5.42 -13.16
C TYR A 246 -16.03 4.95 -13.62
N ASP A 247 -16.96 5.88 -13.89
CA ASP A 247 -18.26 5.53 -14.47
C ASP A 247 -18.10 4.86 -15.84
N TYR A 248 -17.21 5.36 -16.70
CA TYR A 248 -16.90 4.71 -17.99
C TYR A 248 -16.24 3.33 -17.80
N CYS A 249 -15.29 3.21 -16.86
CA CYS A 249 -14.69 1.92 -16.52
C CYS A 249 -15.77 0.90 -16.14
N LEU A 250 -16.66 1.27 -15.20
CA LEU A 250 -17.74 0.41 -14.69
C LEU A 250 -18.84 0.13 -15.71
N ALA A 251 -19.02 1.01 -16.70
CA ALA A 251 -19.94 0.76 -17.81
C ALA A 251 -19.40 -0.31 -18.79
N ILE A 252 -18.07 -0.48 -18.84
CA ILE A 252 -17.41 -1.49 -19.67
C ILE A 252 -17.28 -2.82 -18.88
N ASP A 253 -16.83 -2.74 -17.63
CA ASP A 253 -16.70 -3.89 -16.73
C ASP A 253 -17.36 -3.58 -15.37
N ASP A 254 -18.58 -4.07 -15.18
CA ASP A 254 -19.37 -3.89 -13.96
C ASP A 254 -18.84 -4.65 -12.74
N LYS A 255 -17.79 -5.47 -12.93
CA LYS A 255 -17.10 -6.22 -11.86
C LYS A 255 -15.74 -5.63 -11.49
N PHE A 256 -15.39 -4.50 -12.03
CA PHE A 256 -14.09 -3.86 -11.75
C PHE A 256 -14.07 -3.29 -10.32
N GLU A 257 -13.71 -4.12 -9.35
CA GLU A 257 -13.81 -3.80 -7.91
C GLU A 257 -13.00 -2.54 -7.50
N TYR A 258 -11.81 -2.35 -8.07
CA TYR A 258 -10.97 -1.18 -7.76
C TYR A 258 -11.61 0.15 -8.17
N ALA A 259 -12.40 0.16 -9.25
CA ALA A 259 -13.10 1.36 -9.69
C ALA A 259 -14.18 1.78 -8.69
N TYR A 260 -14.97 0.84 -8.17
CA TYR A 260 -15.94 1.14 -7.11
C TYR A 260 -15.29 1.70 -5.84
N ARG A 261 -14.17 1.10 -5.42
CA ARG A 261 -13.43 1.54 -4.24
C ARG A 261 -12.94 2.99 -4.40
N ASN A 262 -12.25 3.28 -5.51
CA ASN A 262 -11.69 4.60 -5.77
C ASN A 262 -12.78 5.65 -6.03
N GLN A 263 -13.85 5.28 -6.72
CA GLN A 263 -15.01 6.14 -6.92
C GLN A 263 -15.68 6.48 -5.57
N GLY A 264 -15.80 5.50 -4.67
CA GLY A 264 -16.30 5.71 -3.32
C GLY A 264 -15.44 6.72 -2.55
N ASP A 265 -14.10 6.60 -2.63
CA ASP A 265 -13.19 7.59 -2.02
C ASP A 265 -13.37 8.98 -2.66
N ALA A 266 -13.42 9.07 -3.98
CA ALA A 266 -13.64 10.36 -4.67
C ALA A 266 -14.95 11.03 -4.22
N TYR A 267 -16.05 10.27 -4.06
CA TYR A 267 -17.29 10.81 -3.49
C TYR A 267 -17.14 11.24 -2.03
N MET A 268 -16.37 10.53 -1.21
CA MET A 268 -16.08 10.93 0.17
C MET A 268 -15.30 12.25 0.22
N GLN A 269 -14.31 12.44 -0.65
CA GLN A 269 -13.55 13.70 -0.74
C GLN A 269 -14.46 14.89 -1.12
N LEU A 270 -15.43 14.65 -1.99
CA LEU A 270 -16.47 15.62 -2.34
C LEU A 270 -17.59 15.76 -1.28
N LYS A 271 -17.51 15.01 -0.17
CA LYS A 271 -18.52 14.93 0.88
C LYS A 271 -19.92 14.51 0.40
N LYS A 272 -19.99 13.81 -0.73
CA LYS A 272 -21.21 13.22 -1.29
C LYS A 272 -21.41 11.82 -0.68
N TYR A 273 -21.62 11.78 0.64
CA TYR A 273 -21.60 10.54 1.42
C TYR A 273 -22.68 9.53 1.02
N ASP A 274 -23.86 9.98 0.55
CA ASP A 274 -24.91 9.06 0.08
C ASP A 274 -24.42 8.26 -1.14
N LYS A 275 -23.80 8.93 -2.10
CA LYS A 275 -23.26 8.29 -3.30
C LYS A 275 -22.05 7.40 -2.97
N ALA A 276 -21.20 7.83 -2.04
CA ALA A 276 -20.08 7.01 -1.57
C ALA A 276 -20.58 5.70 -0.97
N ILE A 277 -21.63 5.73 -0.16
CA ILE A 277 -22.22 4.52 0.43
C ILE A 277 -22.77 3.60 -0.66
N GLU A 278 -23.55 4.14 -1.60
CA GLU A 278 -24.14 3.37 -2.70
C GLU A 278 -23.06 2.61 -3.49
N VAL A 279 -22.01 3.31 -3.89
CA VAL A 279 -20.91 2.75 -4.67
C VAL A 279 -20.11 1.71 -3.87
N LEU A 280 -19.81 1.98 -2.59
CA LEU A 280 -19.09 1.04 -1.74
C LEU A 280 -19.94 -0.20 -1.37
N GLU A 281 -21.26 -0.07 -1.30
CA GLU A 281 -22.17 -1.21 -1.14
C GLU A 281 -22.21 -2.07 -2.43
N MET A 282 -22.10 -1.46 -3.62
CA MET A 282 -21.90 -2.21 -4.87
C MET A 282 -20.60 -3.00 -4.84
N HIS A 283 -19.49 -2.40 -4.40
CA HIS A 283 -18.22 -3.12 -4.17
C HIS A 283 -18.45 -4.37 -3.29
N LEU A 284 -19.13 -4.23 -2.14
CA LEU A 284 -19.41 -5.35 -1.24
C LEU A 284 -20.31 -6.45 -1.84
N SER A 285 -21.01 -6.15 -2.94
CA SER A 285 -21.86 -7.12 -3.63
C SER A 285 -21.07 -8.01 -4.60
N ILE A 286 -19.93 -7.55 -5.09
CA ILE A 286 -19.10 -8.22 -6.10
C ILE A 286 -17.81 -8.80 -5.54
N ALA A 287 -17.23 -8.16 -4.53
CA ALA A 287 -15.95 -8.52 -3.92
C ALA A 287 -16.13 -9.10 -2.51
N LYS A 288 -15.09 -9.75 -2.02
CA LYS A 288 -15.06 -10.19 -0.61
C LYS A 288 -15.07 -8.96 0.31
N PRO A 289 -15.81 -9.00 1.43
CA PRO A 289 -15.82 -7.91 2.38
C PRO A 289 -14.41 -7.62 2.93
N GLU A 290 -13.99 -6.37 2.82
CA GLU A 290 -12.76 -5.86 3.42
C GLU A 290 -13.11 -4.92 4.58
N ASP A 291 -12.27 -4.95 5.63
CA ASP A 291 -12.42 -4.07 6.80
C ASP A 291 -12.34 -2.58 6.41
N VAL A 292 -11.45 -2.24 5.48
CA VAL A 292 -11.28 -0.86 4.98
C VAL A 292 -12.53 -0.32 4.30
N ILE A 293 -13.21 -1.14 3.48
CA ILE A 293 -14.46 -0.73 2.79
C ILE A 293 -15.60 -0.55 3.80
N LEU A 294 -15.72 -1.48 4.75
CA LEU A 294 -16.72 -1.38 5.81
C LEU A 294 -16.47 -0.17 6.72
N ASP A 295 -15.21 0.14 7.03
CA ASP A 295 -14.83 1.34 7.77
C ASP A 295 -15.20 2.62 6.99
N ALA A 296 -14.94 2.67 5.69
CA ALA A 296 -15.30 3.80 4.83
C ALA A 296 -16.81 4.04 4.79
N ILE A 297 -17.62 2.99 4.66
CA ILE A 297 -19.08 3.11 4.73
C ILE A 297 -19.52 3.59 6.13
N GLY A 298 -18.92 3.03 7.18
CA GLY A 298 -19.14 3.46 8.55
C GLY A 298 -18.85 4.95 8.75
N TYR A 299 -17.73 5.42 8.21
CA TYR A 299 -17.35 6.83 8.23
C TYR A 299 -18.37 7.71 7.50
N CYS A 300 -18.86 7.30 6.33
CA CYS A 300 -19.88 8.04 5.61
C CYS A 300 -21.19 8.18 6.44
N TRP A 301 -21.65 7.10 7.07
CA TRP A 301 -22.81 7.14 7.98
C TRP A 301 -22.58 8.01 9.22
N ASP A 302 -21.35 8.01 9.77
CA ASP A 302 -20.98 8.89 10.89
C ASP A 302 -21.07 10.38 10.49
N LYS A 303 -20.55 10.73 9.29
CA LYS A 303 -20.65 12.11 8.78
C LYS A 303 -22.09 12.56 8.54
N GLN A 304 -22.97 11.65 8.22
CA GLN A 304 -24.42 11.90 8.12
C GLN A 304 -25.14 11.86 9.47
N LYS A 305 -24.40 11.69 10.57
CA LYS A 305 -24.93 11.58 11.94
C LYS A 305 -25.85 10.36 12.15
N GLN A 306 -25.78 9.37 11.28
CA GLN A 306 -26.49 8.09 11.40
C GLN A 306 -25.64 7.10 12.23
N TYR A 307 -25.40 7.46 13.51
CA TYR A 307 -24.43 6.76 14.36
C TYR A 307 -24.70 5.28 14.56
N SER A 308 -25.97 4.88 14.59
CA SER A 308 -26.34 3.46 14.72
C SER A 308 -25.91 2.66 13.48
N LYS A 309 -26.11 3.22 12.28
CA LYS A 309 -25.66 2.58 11.02
C LYS A 309 -24.13 2.56 10.94
N ALA A 310 -23.47 3.68 11.30
CA ALA A 310 -22.02 3.75 11.35
C ALA A 310 -21.45 2.61 12.21
N ARG A 311 -21.97 2.42 13.42
CA ARG A 311 -21.55 1.34 14.32
C ARG A 311 -21.83 -0.05 13.77
N HIS A 312 -22.87 -0.24 12.98
CA HIS A 312 -23.13 -1.52 12.32
C HIS A 312 -21.97 -1.90 11.42
N TYR A 313 -21.53 -0.97 10.55
CA TYR A 313 -20.43 -1.21 9.62
C TYR A 313 -19.08 -1.29 10.35
N TYR A 314 -18.78 -0.42 11.29
CA TYR A 314 -17.57 -0.50 12.11
C TYR A 314 -17.43 -1.82 12.88
N ARG A 315 -18.54 -2.39 13.40
CA ARG A 315 -18.50 -3.71 14.03
C ARG A 315 -18.21 -4.83 13.04
N ARG A 316 -18.76 -4.74 11.84
CA ARG A 316 -18.41 -5.70 10.78
C ARG A 316 -16.94 -5.60 10.42
N ALA A 317 -16.41 -4.38 10.30
CA ALA A 317 -14.98 -4.15 10.09
C ALA A 317 -14.13 -4.73 11.22
N SER A 318 -14.50 -4.49 12.50
CA SER A 318 -13.78 -5.04 13.65
C SER A 318 -13.85 -6.57 13.78
N GLN A 319 -14.82 -7.23 13.13
CA GLN A 319 -14.86 -8.70 13.05
C GLN A 319 -13.85 -9.25 12.04
N LEU A 320 -13.58 -8.50 10.96
CA LEU A 320 -12.57 -8.86 9.96
C LEU A 320 -11.16 -8.54 10.47
N ASN A 321 -10.99 -7.41 11.14
CA ASN A 321 -9.71 -6.99 11.70
C ASN A 321 -9.85 -6.62 13.19
N PRO A 322 -9.80 -7.60 14.10
CA PRO A 322 -9.95 -7.37 15.55
C PRO A 322 -8.78 -6.61 16.19
N GLN A 323 -7.67 -6.44 15.49
CA GLN A 323 -6.48 -5.73 15.99
C GLN A 323 -6.41 -4.27 15.54
N ASP A 324 -7.39 -3.79 14.77
CA ASP A 324 -7.46 -2.38 14.40
C ASP A 324 -8.05 -1.55 15.55
N ASP A 325 -7.16 -0.89 16.29
CA ASP A 325 -7.48 -0.01 17.40
C ASP A 325 -8.33 1.20 16.97
N GLN A 326 -8.15 1.69 15.73
CA GLN A 326 -8.87 2.86 15.23
C GLN A 326 -10.36 2.61 15.03
N ILE A 327 -10.74 1.40 14.61
CA ILE A 327 -12.15 1.04 14.45
C ILE A 327 -12.87 1.11 15.80
N PHE A 328 -12.28 0.57 16.86
CA PHE A 328 -12.86 0.67 18.21
C PHE A 328 -12.92 2.12 18.73
N TYR A 329 -11.92 2.91 18.42
CA TYR A 329 -11.94 4.34 18.73
C TYR A 329 -13.11 5.04 18.03
N LYS A 330 -13.32 4.82 16.72
CA LYS A 330 -14.46 5.37 15.96
C LYS A 330 -15.80 4.91 16.50
N ILE A 331 -15.93 3.65 16.92
CA ILE A 331 -17.14 3.15 17.63
C ILE A 331 -17.38 3.97 18.91
N GLY A 332 -16.33 4.20 19.70
CA GLY A 332 -16.39 5.03 20.91
C GLY A 332 -16.84 6.45 20.61
N GLU A 333 -16.28 7.09 19.58
CA GLU A 333 -16.69 8.44 19.16
C GLU A 333 -18.18 8.53 18.80
N THR A 334 -18.72 7.51 18.10
CA THR A 334 -20.15 7.50 17.77
C THR A 334 -21.03 7.41 19.02
N TYR A 335 -20.62 6.64 20.04
CA TYR A 335 -21.33 6.58 21.31
C TYR A 335 -21.20 7.88 22.11
N THR A 336 -20.03 8.52 22.08
CA THR A 336 -19.81 9.84 22.70
C THR A 336 -20.75 10.90 22.11
N LYS A 337 -20.93 10.92 20.78
CA LYS A 337 -21.84 11.83 20.07
C LYS A 337 -23.31 11.61 20.46
N GLU A 338 -23.68 10.43 20.93
CA GLU A 338 -25.01 10.09 21.46
C GLU A 338 -25.08 10.16 22.98
N LEU A 339 -24.04 10.66 23.67
CA LEU A 339 -23.92 10.76 25.12
C LEU A 339 -24.07 9.41 25.86
N GLN A 340 -23.74 8.30 25.17
CA GLN A 340 -23.79 6.95 25.74
C GLN A 340 -22.42 6.58 26.35
N TRP A 341 -22.07 7.27 27.45
CA TRP A 341 -20.72 7.27 28.03
C TRP A 341 -20.20 5.89 28.41
N GLU A 342 -21.04 5.02 29.00
CA GLU A 342 -20.62 3.66 29.37
C GLU A 342 -20.20 2.79 28.17
N LYS A 343 -20.94 2.95 27.05
CA LYS A 343 -20.62 2.19 25.84
C LYS A 343 -19.40 2.77 25.13
N ALA A 344 -19.25 4.11 25.17
CA ALA A 344 -18.07 4.78 24.66
C ALA A 344 -16.83 4.35 25.44
N MET A 345 -16.90 4.34 26.78
CA MET A 345 -15.83 3.89 27.65
C MET A 345 -15.38 2.47 27.32
N LYS A 346 -16.31 1.53 27.13
CA LYS A 346 -15.96 0.14 26.75
C LYS A 346 -15.22 0.09 25.41
N ALA A 347 -15.67 0.84 24.42
CA ALA A 347 -15.05 0.86 23.10
C ALA A 347 -13.64 1.47 23.16
N TYR A 348 -13.47 2.61 23.85
CA TYR A 348 -12.15 3.22 24.04
C TYR A 348 -11.20 2.36 24.87
N SER A 349 -11.71 1.61 25.85
CA SER A 349 -10.90 0.67 26.63
C SER A 349 -10.35 -0.46 25.75
N ILE A 350 -11.13 -0.95 24.77
CA ILE A 350 -10.64 -1.95 23.80
C ILE A 350 -9.56 -1.32 22.92
N ALA A 351 -9.79 -0.13 22.36
CA ALA A 351 -8.80 0.58 21.56
C ALA A 351 -7.47 0.76 22.33
N LEU A 352 -7.57 1.19 23.59
CA LEU A 352 -6.41 1.38 24.46
C LEU A 352 -5.74 0.05 24.85
N HIS A 353 -6.49 -1.04 24.93
CA HIS A 353 -5.92 -2.36 25.20
C HIS A 353 -5.06 -2.85 24.02
N ILE A 354 -5.51 -2.60 22.79
CA ILE A 354 -4.78 -2.93 21.57
C ILE A 354 -3.54 -2.03 21.43
N ASN A 355 -3.74 -0.72 21.55
CA ASN A 355 -2.66 0.26 21.43
C ASN A 355 -2.52 1.10 22.70
N LYS A 356 -1.70 0.61 23.63
CA LYS A 356 -1.51 1.20 24.97
C LYS A 356 -0.82 2.58 24.95
N ASN A 357 -0.12 2.90 23.87
CA ASN A 357 0.71 4.11 23.78
C ASN A 357 0.05 5.23 22.98
N ASN A 358 -1.29 5.25 22.92
CA ASN A 358 -2.03 6.28 22.21
C ASN A 358 -2.64 7.30 23.19
N ALA A 359 -2.07 8.50 23.22
CA ALA A 359 -2.52 9.59 24.09
C ALA A 359 -3.97 10.04 23.80
N SER A 360 -4.41 9.96 22.54
CA SER A 360 -5.78 10.33 22.15
C SER A 360 -6.81 9.37 22.74
N TYR A 361 -6.49 8.09 22.83
CA TYR A 361 -7.37 7.09 23.45
C TYR A 361 -7.47 7.28 24.96
N CYS A 362 -6.34 7.57 25.62
CA CYS A 362 -6.33 7.94 27.03
C CYS A 362 -7.19 9.19 27.29
N LEU A 363 -7.06 10.21 26.45
CA LEU A 363 -7.84 11.44 26.56
C LEU A 363 -9.34 11.18 26.37
N ALA A 364 -9.72 10.42 25.34
CA ALA A 364 -11.12 10.10 25.07
C ALA A 364 -11.75 9.26 26.18
N LEU A 365 -11.03 8.27 26.70
CA LEU A 365 -11.46 7.47 27.84
C LEU A 365 -11.61 8.34 29.10
N GLY A 366 -10.65 9.22 29.38
CA GLY A 366 -10.69 10.15 30.47
C GLY A 366 -11.91 11.09 30.39
N ASN A 367 -12.22 11.61 29.20
CA ASN A 367 -13.42 12.44 28.99
C ASN A 367 -14.71 11.68 29.28
N CYS A 368 -14.83 10.42 28.88
CA CYS A 368 -16.00 9.59 29.22
C CYS A 368 -16.12 9.37 30.73
N LEU A 369 -15.01 9.11 31.41
CA LEU A 369 -14.99 8.90 32.87
C LEU A 369 -15.38 10.18 33.62
N MET A 370 -14.95 11.36 33.15
CA MET A 370 -15.39 12.66 33.72
C MET A 370 -16.88 12.84 33.60
N GLU A 371 -17.48 12.56 32.44
CA GLU A 371 -18.94 12.69 32.26
C GLU A 371 -19.74 11.65 33.08
N MET A 372 -19.09 10.57 33.49
CA MET A 372 -19.65 9.57 34.41
C MET A 372 -19.36 9.85 35.88
N HIS A 373 -18.75 10.99 36.21
CA HIS A 373 -18.30 11.37 37.56
C HIS A 373 -17.30 10.40 38.21
N ALA A 374 -16.53 9.68 37.37
CA ALA A 374 -15.42 8.83 37.79
C ALA A 374 -14.10 9.63 37.75
N ASP A 375 -14.04 10.72 38.49
CA ASP A 375 -13.03 11.79 38.36
C ASP A 375 -11.61 11.30 38.65
N LYS A 376 -11.44 10.34 39.59
CA LYS A 376 -10.13 9.79 39.93
C LYS A 376 -9.55 8.91 38.80
N GLU A 377 -10.39 8.09 38.22
CA GLU A 377 -10.04 7.25 37.10
C GLU A 377 -9.75 8.09 35.85
N ALA A 378 -10.54 9.15 35.61
CA ALA A 378 -10.31 10.13 34.55
C ALA A 378 -8.94 10.80 34.67
N MET A 379 -8.59 11.23 35.91
CA MET A 379 -7.29 11.83 36.20
C MET A 379 -6.12 10.89 35.83
N ILE A 380 -6.22 9.60 36.15
CA ILE A 380 -5.20 8.62 35.80
C ILE A 380 -5.05 8.54 34.25
N CYS A 381 -6.17 8.51 33.53
CA CYS A 381 -6.14 8.50 32.06
C CYS A 381 -5.46 9.77 31.51
N TYR A 382 -5.76 10.94 32.07
CA TYR A 382 -5.13 12.19 31.63
C TYR A 382 -3.65 12.27 31.99
N LEU A 383 -3.24 11.74 33.17
CA LEU A 383 -1.80 11.61 33.50
C LEU A 383 -1.05 10.75 32.48
N ASN A 384 -1.63 9.62 32.11
CA ASN A 384 -1.04 8.78 31.06
C ASN A 384 -0.96 9.52 29.72
N ALA A 385 -2.00 10.27 29.36
CA ALA A 385 -2.03 11.02 28.10
C ALA A 385 -0.94 12.11 28.05
N VAL A 386 -0.72 12.86 29.13
CA VAL A 386 0.34 13.89 29.18
C VAL A 386 1.74 13.27 29.23
N GLN A 387 1.90 12.09 29.83
CA GLN A 387 3.18 11.37 29.80
C GLN A 387 3.53 10.90 28.38
N LEU A 388 2.54 10.40 27.64
CA LEU A 388 2.74 9.93 26.26
C LEU A 388 3.01 11.08 25.28
N ARG A 389 2.29 12.20 25.42
CA ARG A 389 2.39 13.37 24.54
C ARG A 389 2.37 14.66 25.35
N PRO A 390 3.50 15.04 25.96
CA PRO A 390 3.59 16.24 26.81
C PRO A 390 3.51 17.55 25.99
N ASP A 391 3.67 17.49 24.69
CA ASP A 391 3.57 18.62 23.75
C ASP A 391 2.11 19.06 23.46
N ILE A 392 1.10 18.26 23.84
CA ILE A 392 -0.30 18.52 23.50
C ILE A 392 -0.98 19.30 24.62
N LYS A 393 -1.29 20.57 24.36
CA LYS A 393 -1.98 21.48 25.30
C LYS A 393 -3.32 20.96 25.82
N SER A 394 -4.13 20.32 24.97
CA SER A 394 -5.49 19.88 25.35
C SER A 394 -5.47 18.79 26.42
N THR A 395 -4.44 17.93 26.45
CA THR A 395 -4.31 16.88 27.47
C THR A 395 -4.02 17.49 28.84
N TRP A 396 -3.15 18.50 28.92
CA TRP A 396 -2.88 19.25 30.14
C TRP A 396 -4.11 19.99 30.66
N GLN A 397 -4.86 20.63 29.75
CA GLN A 397 -6.10 21.32 30.14
C GLN A 397 -7.12 20.35 30.72
N ALA A 398 -7.26 19.13 30.14
CA ALA A 398 -8.15 18.10 30.67
C ALA A 398 -7.70 17.61 32.07
N LEU A 399 -6.39 17.36 32.25
CA LEU A 399 -5.82 16.99 33.54
C LEU A 399 -6.08 18.07 34.61
N VAL A 400 -5.80 19.34 34.28
CA VAL A 400 -5.99 20.47 35.19
C VAL A 400 -7.47 20.66 35.55
N LYS A 401 -8.37 20.47 34.59
CA LYS A 401 -9.82 20.50 34.84
C LYS A 401 -10.25 19.38 35.79
N ALA A 402 -9.75 18.17 35.59
CA ALA A 402 -10.08 17.05 36.48
C ALA A 402 -9.57 17.30 37.91
N LEU A 403 -8.34 17.78 38.08
CA LEU A 403 -7.77 18.15 39.37
C LEU A 403 -8.57 19.27 40.04
N TYR A 404 -9.01 20.26 39.26
CA TYR A 404 -9.87 21.35 39.75
C TYR A 404 -11.20 20.81 40.26
N THR A 405 -11.86 19.92 39.54
CA THR A 405 -13.16 19.32 39.88
C THR A 405 -13.10 18.57 41.20
N ILE A 406 -12.02 17.88 41.50
CA ILE A 406 -11.82 17.18 42.79
C ILE A 406 -11.16 18.07 43.85
N SER A 407 -11.07 19.38 43.60
CA SER A 407 -10.52 20.39 44.51
C SER A 407 -9.02 20.22 44.87
N TYR A 408 -8.24 19.56 43.99
CA TYR A 408 -6.77 19.39 44.13
C TYR A 408 -6.07 20.61 43.51
N PHE A 409 -6.31 21.79 44.07
CA PHE A 409 -5.90 23.07 43.47
C PHE A 409 -4.39 23.29 43.45
N GLU A 410 -3.65 22.86 44.47
CA GLU A 410 -2.17 22.98 44.49
C GLU A 410 -1.55 22.09 43.40
N GLU A 411 -2.05 20.89 43.27
CA GLU A 411 -1.58 19.97 42.23
C GLU A 411 -1.94 20.50 40.83
N ALA A 412 -3.15 21.08 40.66
CA ALA A 412 -3.56 21.71 39.42
C ALA A 412 -2.62 22.85 39.00
N LEU A 413 -2.18 23.67 39.97
CA LEU A 413 -1.21 24.74 39.73
C LEU A 413 0.19 24.20 39.38
N SER A 414 0.63 23.12 40.05
CA SER A 414 1.87 22.44 39.76
C SER A 414 1.88 21.88 38.32
N GLN A 415 0.80 21.18 37.97
CA GLN A 415 0.66 20.63 36.61
C GLN A 415 0.59 21.72 35.52
N LEU A 416 0.03 22.89 35.81
CA LEU A 416 0.10 24.04 34.89
C LEU A 416 1.53 24.52 34.67
N GLY A 417 2.37 24.55 35.74
CA GLY A 417 3.78 24.88 35.61
C GLY A 417 4.52 23.93 34.68
N ILE A 418 4.32 22.63 34.86
CA ILE A 418 4.89 21.58 33.99
C ILE A 418 4.37 21.71 32.55
N ALA A 419 3.08 22.00 32.39
CA ALA A 419 2.48 22.23 31.08
C ALA A 419 3.11 23.43 30.34
N GLU A 420 3.48 24.50 31.05
CA GLU A 420 4.17 25.66 30.46
C GLU A 420 5.57 25.31 30.03
N GLU A 421 6.28 24.43 30.74
CA GLU A 421 7.62 23.94 30.34
C GLU A 421 7.55 23.13 29.03
N HIS A 422 6.57 22.27 28.85
CA HIS A 422 6.46 21.38 27.69
C HIS A 422 5.75 22.04 26.48
N CYS A 423 4.68 22.79 26.71
CA CYS A 423 3.89 23.39 25.64
C CYS A 423 4.30 24.85 25.33
N GLY A 424 5.20 25.43 26.14
CA GLY A 424 5.53 26.84 26.11
C GLY A 424 4.40 27.71 26.70
N HIS A 425 4.67 29.00 26.74
CA HIS A 425 3.72 29.97 27.25
C HIS A 425 2.40 30.00 26.45
N LYS A 426 1.29 29.83 27.13
CA LYS A 426 -0.08 29.85 26.56
C LYS A 426 -1.02 30.69 27.43
N THR A 427 -1.67 31.69 26.85
CA THR A 427 -2.62 32.54 27.53
C THR A 427 -3.74 31.74 28.22
N GLU A 428 -4.16 30.60 27.67
CA GLU A 428 -5.17 29.72 28.28
C GLU A 428 -4.72 29.17 29.63
N PHE A 429 -3.43 28.89 29.81
CA PHE A 429 -2.91 28.45 31.13
C PHE A 429 -2.99 29.55 32.18
N ILE A 430 -2.78 30.82 31.80
CA ILE A 430 -2.94 31.96 32.71
C ILE A 430 -4.40 32.11 33.16
N TYR A 431 -5.35 31.96 32.24
CA TYR A 431 -6.79 31.95 32.60
C TYR A 431 -7.12 30.80 33.55
N ASN A 432 -6.59 29.59 33.29
CA ASN A 432 -6.80 28.44 34.18
C ASN A 432 -6.19 28.70 35.55
N LYS A 433 -4.99 29.28 35.62
CA LYS A 433 -4.33 29.67 36.88
C LYS A 433 -5.17 30.70 37.67
N ALA A 434 -5.73 31.69 36.98
CA ALA A 434 -6.61 32.70 37.61
C ALA A 434 -7.84 32.01 38.23
N ALA A 435 -8.48 31.07 37.53
CA ALA A 435 -9.62 30.31 38.01
C ALA A 435 -9.28 29.52 39.28
N ILE A 436 -8.18 28.75 39.25
CA ILE A 436 -7.74 27.92 40.36
C ILE A 436 -7.43 28.78 41.61
N LEU A 437 -6.69 29.89 41.44
CA LEU A 437 -6.36 30.80 42.53
C LEU A 437 -7.60 31.42 43.15
N LEU A 438 -8.63 31.76 42.35
CA LEU A 438 -9.87 32.28 42.89
C LEU A 438 -10.58 31.25 43.78
N SER A 439 -10.65 29.99 43.31
CA SER A 439 -11.24 28.88 44.07
C SER A 439 -10.48 28.52 45.36
N GLN A 440 -9.18 28.82 45.40
CA GLN A 440 -8.37 28.76 46.64
C GLN A 440 -8.60 29.93 47.60
N GLY A 441 -9.39 30.93 47.24
CA GLY A 441 -9.56 32.17 48.04
C GLY A 441 -8.40 33.16 47.87
N LYS A 442 -7.41 32.91 47.02
CA LYS A 442 -6.27 33.82 46.73
C LYS A 442 -6.69 34.94 45.78
N THR A 443 -7.71 35.71 46.16
CA THR A 443 -8.44 36.66 45.30
C THR A 443 -7.51 37.71 44.66
N LYS A 444 -6.56 38.24 45.38
CA LYS A 444 -5.62 39.27 44.84
C LYS A 444 -4.76 38.69 43.69
N GLU A 445 -4.22 37.51 43.89
CA GLU A 445 -3.40 36.83 42.86
C GLU A 445 -4.26 36.42 41.66
N ALA A 446 -5.46 35.93 41.91
CA ALA A 446 -6.41 35.56 40.84
C ALA A 446 -6.76 36.75 39.95
N VAL A 447 -7.01 37.94 40.53
CA VAL A 447 -7.28 39.18 39.77
C VAL A 447 -6.08 39.58 38.94
N LEU A 448 -4.86 39.56 39.51
CA LEU A 448 -3.64 39.85 38.75
C LEU A 448 -3.44 38.91 37.54
N GLN A 449 -3.65 37.61 37.72
CA GLN A 449 -3.55 36.66 36.63
C GLN A 449 -4.65 36.87 35.58
N LEU A 450 -5.86 37.21 35.98
CA LEU A 450 -6.97 37.51 35.06
C LEU A 450 -6.67 38.78 34.23
N GLU A 451 -6.21 39.85 34.86
CA GLU A 451 -5.84 41.08 34.17
C GLU A 451 -4.68 40.85 33.19
N HIS A 452 -3.68 40.07 33.59
CA HIS A 452 -2.59 39.68 32.72
C HIS A 452 -3.10 38.90 31.49
N ALA A 453 -3.92 37.87 31.68
CA ALA A 453 -4.50 37.08 30.60
C ALA A 453 -5.36 37.91 29.65
N LEU A 454 -6.15 38.86 30.18
CA LEU A 454 -6.97 39.76 29.38
C LEU A 454 -6.14 40.75 28.54
N THR A 455 -5.03 41.23 29.07
CA THR A 455 -4.13 42.13 28.32
C THR A 455 -3.40 41.39 27.24
N GLU A 456 -3.01 40.15 27.47
CA GLU A 456 -2.30 39.30 26.49
C GLU A 456 -3.24 38.85 25.36
N ASN A 457 -4.34 38.18 25.67
CA ASN A 457 -5.30 37.72 24.66
C ASN A 457 -6.71 37.54 25.24
N ASN A 458 -7.55 38.58 25.13
CA ASN A 458 -8.93 38.54 25.64
C ASN A 458 -9.87 37.60 24.89
N LYS A 459 -9.51 37.18 23.64
CA LYS A 459 -10.32 36.22 22.88
C LYS A 459 -10.28 34.80 23.48
N LYS A 460 -9.30 34.53 24.33
CA LYS A 460 -9.10 33.21 24.96
C LYS A 460 -9.83 33.08 26.32
N ILE A 461 -10.70 33.99 26.66
CA ILE A 461 -11.50 33.99 27.92
C ILE A 461 -12.35 32.69 28.06
N SER A 462 -12.64 32.00 26.96
CA SER A 462 -13.30 30.69 26.99
C SER A 462 -12.54 29.64 27.84
N ALA A 463 -11.25 29.83 28.09
CA ALA A 463 -10.46 28.96 28.94
C ALA A 463 -10.91 29.02 30.43
N LEU A 464 -11.41 30.15 30.90
CA LEU A 464 -12.04 30.22 32.21
C LEU A 464 -13.30 29.32 32.29
N LYS A 465 -14.16 29.43 31.28
CA LYS A 465 -15.40 28.64 31.21
C LYS A 465 -15.12 27.14 31.07
N TYR A 466 -13.98 26.79 30.45
CA TYR A 466 -13.57 25.40 30.32
C TYR A 466 -13.27 24.75 31.69
N ILE A 467 -12.63 25.48 32.59
CA ILE A 467 -12.37 25.03 33.97
C ILE A 467 -13.65 24.99 34.76
N ASP A 468 -14.35 26.13 34.83
CA ASP A 468 -15.61 26.29 35.55
C ASP A 468 -16.49 27.31 34.83
N ASN A 469 -17.68 26.86 34.41
CA ASN A 469 -18.60 27.71 33.63
C ASN A 469 -19.15 28.90 34.46
N GLU A 470 -19.28 28.73 35.76
CA GLU A 470 -19.82 29.73 36.65
C GLU A 470 -18.79 30.77 37.11
N ILE A 471 -17.51 30.47 37.00
CA ILE A 471 -16.42 31.31 37.52
C ILE A 471 -16.40 32.73 36.92
N VAL A 472 -16.86 32.88 35.67
CA VAL A 472 -16.96 34.18 34.99
C VAL A 472 -18.02 35.10 35.63
N HIS A 473 -19.00 34.52 36.35
CA HIS A 473 -20.05 35.21 37.04
C HIS A 473 -19.70 35.51 38.50
N HIS A 474 -18.57 34.97 38.98
CA HIS A 474 -18.11 35.30 40.32
C HIS A 474 -17.91 36.82 40.46
N PRO A 475 -18.42 37.46 41.54
CA PRO A 475 -18.45 38.94 41.69
C PRO A 475 -17.10 39.59 41.38
N VAL A 476 -16.02 39.03 41.89
CA VAL A 476 -14.65 39.56 41.68
C VAL A 476 -14.24 39.56 40.21
N PHE A 477 -14.49 38.46 39.51
CA PHE A 477 -14.12 38.36 38.08
C PHE A 477 -15.06 39.18 37.21
N ALA A 478 -16.34 39.20 37.53
CA ALA A 478 -17.32 40.00 36.79
C ALA A 478 -16.96 41.49 36.83
N GLU A 479 -16.51 42.01 38.00
CA GLU A 479 -16.06 43.39 38.13
C GLU A 479 -14.83 43.70 37.25
N VAL A 480 -13.82 42.82 37.23
CA VAL A 480 -12.63 42.97 36.40
C VAL A 480 -12.99 42.94 34.90
N LEU A 481 -13.88 42.05 34.51
CA LEU A 481 -14.33 41.90 33.09
C LEU A 481 -15.10 43.16 32.64
N VAL A 482 -15.94 43.74 33.50
CA VAL A 482 -16.65 44.98 33.19
C VAL A 482 -15.72 46.19 33.09
N ARG A 483 -14.73 46.31 34.01
CA ARG A 483 -13.68 47.35 33.92
C ARG A 483 -12.86 47.23 32.62
N TYR A 484 -12.51 46.04 32.22
CA TYR A 484 -11.72 45.80 30.99
C TYR A 484 -12.53 46.14 29.73
N LYS A 485 -13.85 45.83 29.69
CA LYS A 485 -14.71 46.20 28.55
C LYS A 485 -14.90 47.72 28.42
N LYS A 486 -14.85 48.47 29.54
CA LYS A 486 -14.97 49.93 29.51
C LYS A 486 -13.70 50.67 29.13
N LYS A 487 -12.53 49.98 29.17
CA LYS A 487 -11.21 50.54 28.78
C LYS A 487 -10.87 50.36 27.29
N LYS A 488 -11.64 49.56 26.61
CA LYS A 488 -11.59 49.40 25.15
C LYS A 488 -12.74 50.15 24.49
#